data_475063feecd1eabdaafba75f4196b86d
#
_entry.id   475063feecd1eabdaafba75f4196b86d
#
_cell.length_a   1.000
_cell.length_b   1.000
_cell.length_c   1.000
_cell.angle_alpha   90.00
_cell.angle_beta   90.00
_cell.angle_gamma   90.00
#
_symmetry.space_group_name_H-M   'P 1'
#
loop_
_entity.id
_entity.type
_entity.pdbx_description
1 polymer ?
#
loop_
_entity_poly.entity_id
_entity_poly.type
_entity_poly.pdbx_seq_one_letter_code
_entity_poly.pdbx_strand_id
1 'polypeptide(L)'
;MHNNTLERPMPALAPAPSVPDTVSPSVDAAGSGLALSAVALSSAALLAACGGGGGDSPAPIAPIAPAPPAVAAISAAEASRLLGQAGFGATDAQIGRVQTLGYSGWLDEQFAAPRSQGHYDWMVERGYAVTTNINNFNGTDNTLWRKLISSPDVLRQRITLALSEIFVVSMTGLPINWRGFVAAAYMDVLETNAFGTYRTLLGEVTLSPGMGSYLNMRGNLREDPATGRVPDENYSREVLQLFSLGLTELAADGTLKNGVATDTYGQDTITGLAKVFTGWNNNAANNTDPGYAQRPMVLTAANHSTSVKQFLGVTIAAGTPGATALQTALDTIAAHPNVGPFIGRQLIQRLVASNPSPAYVARVSAVFANNGAGVRGDLRAVIKAILLDDEARRAPVAGDTTRGKLREPVVRFIQWARTFGLASPTGQWNIGNVSDPSTRLGQSPLRSPSVFNFFRPGYVPPNSALGTLNLNAPEFQITNESTVVGWANWAQTFVQSGVGETRPDYTAELALATDATALVKRVSLLLSGDTLSAATLATIGTAVGSISATTDAGKRNRVYAAIHLVLCTPEYLVQV
;
A
#
# COMPACT_ATOMS: atom_id res chain seq x y z
N MET A 1 20.54 38.36 -16.45
CA MET A 1 20.19 39.27 -15.35
C MET A 1 19.85 38.38 -14.16
N HIS A 2 20.73 38.41 -13.19
CA HIS A 2 20.65 37.61 -11.95
C HIS A 2 19.62 38.25 -11.01
N ASN A 3 18.75 37.42 -10.42
CA ASN A 3 18.06 37.78 -9.18
C ASN A 3 18.24 36.65 -8.17
N ASN A 4 19.20 36.86 -7.28
CA ASN A 4 19.40 36.16 -6.03
C ASN A 4 18.40 36.70 -5.02
N THR A 5 17.47 35.89 -4.53
CA THR A 5 16.73 36.13 -3.30
C THR A 5 17.20 35.14 -2.23
N LEU A 6 18.00 35.66 -1.31
CA LEU A 6 18.43 35.00 -0.08
C LEU A 6 17.23 34.81 0.86
N GLU A 7 16.90 33.56 1.18
CA GLU A 7 15.99 33.23 2.26
C GLU A 7 16.68 33.45 3.63
N ARG A 8 16.02 34.24 4.48
CA ARG A 8 16.44 34.47 5.87
C ARG A 8 16.06 33.26 6.73
N PRO A 9 16.90 32.82 7.68
CA PRO A 9 16.53 31.79 8.64
C PRO A 9 15.49 32.31 9.65
N MET A 10 14.48 31.50 9.92
CA MET A 10 13.47 31.75 10.96
C MET A 10 14.08 31.66 12.37
N PRO A 11 13.64 32.48 13.31
CA PRO A 11 14.15 32.44 14.68
C PRO A 11 13.62 31.24 15.47
N ALA A 12 14.47 30.71 16.35
CA ALA A 12 14.15 29.58 17.23
C ALA A 12 13.03 29.95 18.21
N LEU A 13 12.06 29.04 18.37
CA LEU A 13 11.01 29.14 19.38
C LEU A 13 11.58 28.84 20.77
N ALA A 14 11.26 29.70 21.73
CA ALA A 14 11.62 29.57 23.14
C ALA A 14 10.86 28.41 23.82
N PRO A 15 11.42 27.78 24.88
CA PRO A 15 10.78 26.65 25.55
C PRO A 15 9.59 27.11 26.41
N ALA A 16 8.56 26.27 26.44
CA ALA A 16 7.35 26.46 27.24
C ALA A 16 7.62 26.24 28.76
N PRO A 17 6.86 26.91 29.65
CA PRO A 17 7.07 26.81 31.09
C PRO A 17 6.56 25.47 31.66
N SER A 18 7.31 25.00 32.69
CA SER A 18 7.02 23.80 33.48
C SER A 18 5.76 23.97 34.35
N VAL A 19 4.93 22.96 34.41
CA VAL A 19 3.76 22.83 35.31
C VAL A 19 4.18 21.98 36.51
N PRO A 20 3.76 22.36 37.76
CA PRO A 20 4.21 21.68 38.96
C PRO A 20 3.49 20.38 39.27
N ASP A 21 4.22 19.47 39.93
CA ASP A 21 3.80 18.16 40.43
C ASP A 21 2.58 18.24 41.35
N THR A 22 1.58 17.38 41.10
CA THR A 22 0.56 17.06 42.11
C THR A 22 0.53 15.54 42.38
N VAL A 23 0.89 15.27 43.59
CA VAL A 23 0.68 14.16 44.54
C VAL A 23 -0.23 12.99 44.05
N SER A 24 0.36 11.79 44.10
CA SER A 24 -0.33 10.51 44.06
C SER A 24 -0.97 10.14 45.41
N PRO A 25 -2.09 9.43 45.43
CA PRO A 25 -2.43 8.55 46.53
C PRO A 25 -2.17 7.07 46.20
N SER A 26 -1.49 6.44 47.12
CA SER A 26 -1.28 4.99 47.22
C SER A 26 -2.57 4.24 47.49
N VAL A 27 -2.80 3.11 46.82
CA VAL A 27 -3.77 2.10 47.25
C VAL A 27 -3.10 0.73 47.24
N ASP A 28 -3.31 0.03 48.34
CA ASP A 28 -2.69 -1.21 48.76
C ASP A 28 -2.99 -2.42 47.86
N ALA A 29 -2.05 -3.35 47.91
CA ALA A 29 -2.08 -4.67 47.31
C ALA A 29 -3.04 -5.61 48.06
N ALA A 30 -3.88 -6.33 47.33
CA ALA A 30 -4.45 -7.58 47.76
C ALA A 30 -4.29 -8.63 46.63
N GLY A 31 -3.53 -9.67 46.95
CA GLY A 31 -3.22 -10.75 46.04
C GLY A 31 -4.37 -11.74 45.85
N SER A 32 -4.43 -12.31 44.68
CA SER A 32 -5.02 -13.64 44.48
C SER A 32 -4.34 -14.31 43.28
N GLY A 33 -3.68 -15.42 43.57
CA GLY A 33 -3.00 -16.27 42.60
C GLY A 33 -3.98 -16.97 41.67
N LEU A 34 -3.56 -17.13 40.43
CA LEU A 34 -4.20 -18.04 39.49
C LEU A 34 -3.15 -19.03 38.96
N ALA A 35 -3.49 -20.30 39.12
CA ALA A 35 -2.69 -21.45 38.80
C ALA A 35 -2.53 -21.61 37.26
N LEU A 36 -1.31 -21.94 36.84
CA LEU A 36 -1.02 -22.50 35.52
C LEU A 36 -1.58 -23.93 35.44
N SER A 37 -2.44 -24.21 34.50
CA SER A 37 -2.81 -25.55 34.09
C SER A 37 -2.00 -25.97 32.87
N ALA A 38 -1.07 -26.91 33.10
CA ALA A 38 -0.35 -27.61 32.05
C ALA A 38 -1.26 -28.62 31.36
N VAL A 39 -1.37 -28.58 30.03
CA VAL A 39 -2.01 -29.65 29.25
C VAL A 39 -0.97 -30.65 28.85
N ALA A 40 -1.08 -31.86 29.45
CA ALA A 40 -0.26 -33.04 29.09
C ALA A 40 -0.97 -33.79 27.94
N LEU A 41 -0.24 -34.01 26.84
CA LEU A 41 -0.62 -35.00 25.82
C LEU A 41 -0.31 -36.42 26.36
N SER A 42 -1.34 -37.26 26.40
CA SER A 42 -1.19 -38.69 26.59
C SER A 42 -1.67 -39.44 25.36
N SER A 43 -0.73 -40.07 24.68
CA SER A 43 -0.94 -41.10 23.68
C SER A 43 -1.18 -42.44 24.38
N ALA A 44 -2.33 -43.07 24.12
CA ALA A 44 -2.63 -44.43 24.57
C ALA A 44 -2.62 -45.40 23.39
N ALA A 45 -1.77 -46.40 23.47
CA ALA A 45 -1.66 -47.51 22.54
C ALA A 45 -2.74 -48.58 22.80
N LEU A 46 -3.29 -49.12 21.72
CA LEU A 46 -4.16 -50.29 21.75
C LEU A 46 -3.36 -51.57 22.02
N LEU A 47 -3.83 -52.40 22.96
CA LEU A 47 -3.50 -53.82 23.03
C LEU A 47 -4.79 -54.60 23.24
N ALA A 48 -5.06 -55.49 22.33
CA ALA A 48 -6.16 -56.43 22.36
C ALA A 48 -5.77 -57.70 23.20
N ALA A 49 -6.68 -58.18 24.03
CA ALA A 49 -6.66 -59.58 24.46
C ALA A 49 -8.07 -60.06 24.73
N CYS A 50 -8.39 -61.22 24.17
CA CYS A 50 -9.64 -61.96 24.27
C CYS A 50 -9.88 -62.59 25.64
N GLY A 51 -11.13 -62.75 26.04
CA GLY A 51 -11.54 -63.71 27.08
C GLY A 51 -12.92 -63.45 27.69
N GLY A 52 -13.87 -64.14 27.26
CA GLY A 52 -15.12 -64.74 27.65
C GLY A 52 -15.95 -64.28 28.85
N GLY A 53 -17.25 -64.19 28.62
CA GLY A 53 -18.31 -64.62 29.54
C GLY A 53 -19.19 -63.57 30.18
N GLY A 54 -20.40 -63.37 29.64
CA GLY A 54 -21.67 -63.30 30.32
C GLY A 54 -22.02 -62.06 31.18
N GLY A 55 -23.05 -61.35 30.80
CA GLY A 55 -23.81 -60.45 31.68
C GLY A 55 -24.23 -59.14 31.01
N ASP A 56 -25.49 -59.08 30.49
CA ASP A 56 -26.12 -57.91 29.94
C ASP A 56 -26.31 -56.81 31.01
N SER A 57 -25.54 -55.73 30.86
CA SER A 57 -25.90 -54.42 31.44
C SER A 57 -25.56 -53.37 30.36
N PRO A 58 -26.48 -52.47 30.04
CA PRO A 58 -26.20 -51.44 29.03
C PRO A 58 -25.07 -50.51 29.50
N ALA A 59 -24.03 -50.43 28.69
CA ALA A 59 -22.91 -49.52 28.94
C ALA A 59 -23.40 -48.06 29.01
N PRO A 60 -22.89 -47.25 29.96
CA PRO A 60 -23.21 -45.83 29.99
C PRO A 60 -22.76 -45.16 28.69
N ILE A 61 -23.70 -44.48 28.02
CA ILE A 61 -23.43 -43.64 26.84
C ILE A 61 -22.47 -42.55 27.28
N ALA A 62 -21.24 -42.59 26.78
CA ALA A 62 -20.29 -41.50 27.00
C ALA A 62 -20.91 -40.17 26.49
N PRO A 63 -20.79 -39.08 27.25
CA PRO A 63 -21.30 -37.80 26.79
C PRO A 63 -20.64 -37.44 25.49
N ILE A 64 -21.44 -37.22 24.44
CA ILE A 64 -20.95 -36.69 23.14
C ILE A 64 -20.33 -35.33 23.45
N ALA A 65 -19.03 -35.19 23.21
CA ALA A 65 -18.35 -33.90 23.32
C ALA A 65 -19.13 -32.88 22.46
N PRO A 66 -19.41 -31.69 22.97
CA PRO A 66 -20.09 -30.66 22.18
C PRO A 66 -19.31 -30.44 20.91
N ALA A 67 -19.99 -30.43 19.77
CA ALA A 67 -19.39 -30.09 18.48
C ALA A 67 -18.68 -28.73 18.62
N PRO A 68 -17.49 -28.57 18.03
CA PRO A 68 -16.83 -27.26 18.03
C PRO A 68 -17.82 -26.21 17.49
N PRO A 69 -17.88 -25.00 18.08
CA PRO A 69 -18.77 -23.98 17.60
C PRO A 69 -18.55 -23.76 16.10
N ALA A 70 -19.61 -23.78 15.34
CA ALA A 70 -19.56 -23.52 13.90
C ALA A 70 -18.89 -22.16 13.68
N VAL A 71 -17.84 -22.10 12.87
CA VAL A 71 -17.20 -20.84 12.48
C VAL A 71 -18.30 -19.98 11.86
N ALA A 72 -18.53 -18.78 12.41
CA ALA A 72 -19.54 -17.89 11.90
C ALA A 72 -19.30 -17.60 10.41
N ALA A 73 -20.33 -17.72 9.59
CA ALA A 73 -20.23 -17.45 8.17
C ALA A 73 -19.87 -15.97 7.94
N ILE A 74 -18.94 -15.70 7.04
CA ILE A 74 -18.54 -14.35 6.65
C ILE A 74 -19.75 -13.65 6.03
N SER A 75 -20.16 -12.52 6.58
CA SER A 75 -21.22 -11.68 6.02
C SER A 75 -20.78 -10.99 4.72
N ALA A 76 -21.74 -10.55 3.90
CA ALA A 76 -21.44 -9.78 2.69
C ALA A 76 -20.70 -8.46 3.01
N ALA A 77 -21.02 -7.82 4.12
CA ALA A 77 -20.35 -6.60 4.58
C ALA A 77 -18.88 -6.85 4.96
N GLU A 78 -18.59 -7.91 5.68
CA GLU A 78 -17.21 -8.31 6.03
C GLU A 78 -16.39 -8.70 4.80
N ALA A 79 -17.01 -9.42 3.86
CA ALA A 79 -16.38 -9.76 2.58
C ALA A 79 -16.06 -8.49 1.77
N SER A 80 -17.01 -7.55 1.67
CA SER A 80 -16.82 -6.26 0.99
C SER A 80 -15.68 -5.44 1.63
N ARG A 81 -15.58 -5.42 2.95
CA ARG A 81 -14.48 -4.74 3.66
C ARG A 81 -13.13 -5.35 3.34
N LEU A 82 -12.99 -6.69 3.37
CA LEU A 82 -11.75 -7.34 2.93
C LEU A 82 -11.38 -6.92 1.51
N LEU A 83 -12.34 -6.98 0.58
CA LEU A 83 -12.13 -6.65 -0.83
C LEU A 83 -11.74 -5.16 -1.03
N GLY A 84 -12.23 -4.27 -0.19
CA GLY A 84 -11.82 -2.86 -0.17
C GLY A 84 -10.37 -2.66 0.28
N GLN A 85 -9.88 -3.47 1.21
CA GLN A 85 -8.51 -3.40 1.75
C GLN A 85 -7.51 -4.17 0.87
N ALA A 86 -7.83 -5.41 0.51
CA ALA A 86 -6.97 -6.33 -0.24
C ALA A 86 -7.02 -6.13 -1.76
N GLY A 87 -8.05 -5.45 -2.24
CA GLY A 87 -8.23 -5.05 -3.63
C GLY A 87 -8.53 -3.57 -3.72
N PHE A 88 -9.47 -3.23 -4.60
CA PHE A 88 -9.93 -1.84 -4.75
C PHE A 88 -11.43 -1.70 -4.53
N GLY A 89 -12.20 -2.77 -4.47
CA GLY A 89 -13.64 -2.74 -4.31
C GLY A 89 -14.27 -4.11 -4.47
N ALA A 90 -15.56 -4.19 -4.25
CA ALA A 90 -16.33 -5.43 -4.24
C ALA A 90 -17.32 -5.49 -5.41
N THR A 91 -17.53 -6.70 -5.92
CA THR A 91 -18.66 -7.10 -6.77
C THR A 91 -19.39 -8.26 -6.08
N ASP A 92 -20.64 -8.53 -6.46
CA ASP A 92 -21.38 -9.68 -5.91
C ASP A 92 -20.62 -11.00 -6.07
N ALA A 93 -20.00 -11.20 -7.23
CA ALA A 93 -19.22 -12.42 -7.52
C ALA A 93 -18.02 -12.55 -6.57
N GLN A 94 -17.31 -11.46 -6.31
CA GLN A 94 -16.16 -11.45 -5.39
C GLN A 94 -16.59 -11.61 -3.94
N ILE A 95 -17.68 -10.99 -3.51
CA ILE A 95 -18.28 -11.20 -2.17
C ILE A 95 -18.60 -12.67 -1.97
N GLY A 96 -19.33 -13.29 -2.90
CA GLY A 96 -19.65 -14.72 -2.86
C GLY A 96 -18.39 -15.61 -2.85
N ARG A 97 -17.34 -15.21 -3.57
CA ARG A 97 -16.07 -15.93 -3.57
C ARG A 97 -15.38 -15.90 -2.21
N VAL A 98 -15.34 -14.73 -1.56
CA VAL A 98 -14.80 -14.60 -0.20
C VAL A 98 -15.61 -15.40 0.81
N GLN A 99 -16.95 -15.36 0.72
CA GLN A 99 -17.84 -16.15 1.58
C GLN A 99 -17.62 -17.66 1.42
N THR A 100 -17.35 -18.12 0.20
CA THR A 100 -17.11 -19.55 -0.10
C THR A 100 -15.73 -20.02 0.38
N LEU A 101 -14.67 -19.24 0.15
CA LEU A 101 -13.29 -19.64 0.42
C LEU A 101 -12.81 -19.27 1.82
N GLY A 102 -13.50 -18.36 2.50
CA GLY A 102 -12.97 -17.67 3.67
C GLY A 102 -11.88 -16.67 3.29
N TYR A 103 -11.49 -15.82 4.24
CA TYR A 103 -10.48 -14.78 4.02
C TYR A 103 -9.14 -15.36 3.56
N SER A 104 -8.63 -16.38 4.25
CA SER A 104 -7.35 -17.01 3.92
C SER A 104 -7.37 -17.68 2.55
N GLY A 105 -8.44 -18.43 2.25
CA GLY A 105 -8.56 -19.13 0.97
C GLY A 105 -8.63 -18.17 -0.21
N TRP A 106 -9.35 -17.05 -0.07
CA TRP A 106 -9.38 -16.01 -1.10
C TRP A 106 -8.00 -15.36 -1.32
N LEU A 107 -7.27 -15.07 -0.23
CA LEU A 107 -5.90 -14.54 -0.35
C LEU A 107 -4.97 -15.56 -1.02
N ASP A 108 -5.06 -16.84 -0.67
CA ASP A 108 -4.22 -17.88 -1.29
C ASP A 108 -4.52 -18.03 -2.78
N GLU A 109 -5.79 -17.90 -3.20
CA GLU A 109 -6.18 -17.84 -4.61
C GLU A 109 -5.55 -16.62 -5.31
N GLN A 110 -5.60 -15.43 -4.70
CA GLN A 110 -5.01 -14.22 -5.25
C GLN A 110 -3.48 -14.28 -5.33
N PHE A 111 -2.82 -14.90 -4.36
CA PHE A 111 -1.37 -15.14 -4.43
C PHE A 111 -0.98 -16.12 -5.54
N ALA A 112 -1.84 -17.09 -5.86
CA ALA A 112 -1.63 -18.05 -6.93
C ALA A 112 -2.02 -17.51 -8.31
N ALA A 113 -2.78 -16.41 -8.37
CA ALA A 113 -3.22 -15.82 -9.63
C ALA A 113 -2.01 -15.42 -10.50
N PRO A 114 -1.99 -15.83 -11.79
CA PRO A 114 -0.91 -15.46 -12.69
C PRO A 114 -0.87 -13.94 -12.87
N ARG A 115 0.33 -13.41 -13.03
CA ARG A 115 0.53 -12.01 -13.40
C ARG A 115 -0.09 -11.77 -14.79
N SER A 116 -0.95 -10.77 -14.89
CA SER A 116 -1.48 -10.34 -16.19
C SER A 116 -0.41 -9.62 -17.01
N GLN A 117 -0.65 -9.42 -18.31
CA GLN A 117 0.29 -8.77 -19.23
C GLN A 117 0.90 -7.49 -18.65
N GLY A 118 2.24 -7.38 -18.67
CA GLY A 118 2.99 -6.27 -18.14
C GLY A 118 2.67 -4.92 -18.80
N HIS A 119 3.08 -3.86 -18.12
CA HIS A 119 2.91 -2.50 -18.62
C HIS A 119 3.75 -2.25 -19.88
N TYR A 120 5.02 -2.63 -19.83
CA TYR A 120 5.95 -2.46 -20.94
C TYR A 120 5.48 -3.21 -22.18
N ASP A 121 5.16 -4.51 -22.06
CA ASP A 121 4.77 -5.37 -23.19
C ASP A 121 3.48 -4.88 -23.85
N TRP A 122 2.51 -4.42 -23.03
CA TRP A 122 1.28 -3.82 -23.55
C TRP A 122 1.57 -2.55 -24.37
N MET A 123 2.48 -1.70 -23.90
CA MET A 123 2.86 -0.48 -24.65
C MET A 123 3.52 -0.83 -25.99
N VAL A 124 4.36 -1.87 -26.01
CA VAL A 124 4.96 -2.38 -27.28
C VAL A 124 3.87 -2.89 -28.23
N GLU A 125 2.97 -3.75 -27.74
CA GLU A 125 1.87 -4.30 -28.53
C GLU A 125 0.96 -3.21 -29.11
N ARG A 126 0.74 -2.13 -28.36
CA ARG A 126 -0.09 -1.00 -28.79
C ARG A 126 0.67 0.00 -29.70
N GLY A 127 1.89 -0.28 -30.08
CA GLY A 127 2.64 0.52 -31.04
C GLY A 127 3.24 1.81 -30.48
N TYR A 128 3.39 1.94 -29.15
CA TYR A 128 4.01 3.11 -28.53
C TYR A 128 5.53 3.15 -28.67
N ALA A 129 6.18 2.03 -29.09
CA ALA A 129 7.64 1.94 -29.27
C ALA A 129 8.11 2.63 -30.57
N VAL A 130 7.78 3.89 -30.73
CA VAL A 130 8.13 4.73 -31.89
C VAL A 130 8.97 5.92 -31.46
N THR A 131 9.91 6.35 -32.30
CA THR A 131 10.91 7.40 -31.95
C THR A 131 10.29 8.72 -31.50
N THR A 132 9.09 9.05 -31.95
CA THR A 132 8.33 10.23 -31.49
C THR A 132 7.98 10.17 -30.00
N ASN A 133 8.04 8.99 -29.38
CA ASN A 133 7.73 8.78 -27.97
C ASN A 133 8.95 8.73 -27.04
N ILE A 134 10.17 8.98 -27.56
CA ILE A 134 11.41 8.96 -26.76
C ILE A 134 11.32 9.90 -25.55
N ASN A 135 10.73 11.08 -25.71
CA ASN A 135 10.72 12.14 -24.70
C ASN A 135 9.34 12.47 -24.13
N ASN A 136 8.39 11.53 -24.20
CA ASN A 136 7.05 11.73 -23.64
C ASN A 136 6.57 10.49 -22.86
N PHE A 137 5.34 10.56 -22.32
CA PHE A 137 4.70 9.51 -21.54
C PHE A 137 3.47 8.90 -22.26
N ASN A 138 3.42 9.00 -23.59
CA ASN A 138 2.30 8.44 -24.35
C ASN A 138 2.16 6.94 -24.06
N GLY A 139 0.95 6.50 -23.79
CA GLY A 139 0.63 5.12 -23.43
C GLY A 139 0.87 4.75 -21.97
N THR A 140 1.65 5.53 -21.21
CA THR A 140 1.97 5.18 -19.80
C THR A 140 0.74 5.27 -18.91
N ASP A 141 0.02 6.40 -18.92
CA ASP A 141 -1.23 6.53 -18.14
C ASP A 141 -2.25 5.44 -18.56
N ASN A 142 -2.35 5.14 -19.85
CA ASN A 142 -3.24 4.13 -20.39
C ASN A 142 -2.99 2.74 -19.78
N THR A 143 -1.73 2.28 -19.80
CA THR A 143 -1.40 0.97 -19.24
C THR A 143 -1.53 0.93 -17.71
N LEU A 144 -1.27 2.03 -17.00
CA LEU A 144 -1.47 2.14 -15.55
C LEU A 144 -2.95 1.96 -15.20
N TRP A 145 -3.84 2.73 -15.84
CA TRP A 145 -5.27 2.62 -15.60
C TRP A 145 -5.83 1.25 -16.02
N ARG A 146 -5.39 0.72 -17.17
CA ARG A 146 -5.75 -0.63 -17.60
C ARG A 146 -5.51 -1.65 -16.48
N LYS A 147 -4.31 -1.70 -15.96
CA LYS A 147 -3.93 -2.68 -14.93
C LYS A 147 -4.71 -2.48 -13.64
N LEU A 148 -4.76 -1.26 -13.13
CA LEU A 148 -5.44 -0.94 -11.88
C LEU A 148 -6.94 -1.24 -11.93
N ILE A 149 -7.59 -1.05 -13.11
CA ILE A 149 -9.04 -1.21 -13.25
C ILE A 149 -9.43 -2.63 -13.70
N SER A 150 -8.73 -3.22 -14.67
CA SER A 150 -9.24 -4.45 -15.33
C SER A 150 -8.47 -5.72 -15.04
N SER A 151 -7.29 -5.67 -14.41
CA SER A 151 -6.51 -6.88 -14.14
C SER A 151 -7.21 -7.84 -13.17
N PRO A 152 -7.23 -9.14 -13.45
CA PRO A 152 -7.85 -10.14 -12.59
C PRO A 152 -7.03 -10.42 -11.30
N ASP A 153 -5.72 -10.20 -11.31
CA ASP A 153 -4.79 -10.33 -10.19
C ASP A 153 -4.87 -9.11 -9.24
N VAL A 154 -6.07 -8.85 -8.72
CA VAL A 154 -6.41 -7.58 -8.03
C VAL A 154 -5.56 -7.32 -6.79
N LEU A 155 -5.26 -8.33 -5.99
CA LEU A 155 -4.38 -8.18 -4.83
C LEU A 155 -2.97 -7.74 -5.26
N ARG A 156 -2.42 -8.33 -6.32
CA ARG A 156 -1.13 -7.93 -6.87
C ARG A 156 -1.12 -6.45 -7.27
N GLN A 157 -2.17 -6.00 -7.96
CA GLN A 157 -2.28 -4.60 -8.36
C GLN A 157 -2.40 -3.66 -7.16
N ARG A 158 -3.14 -4.06 -6.11
CA ARG A 158 -3.27 -3.29 -4.87
C ARG A 158 -1.93 -3.15 -4.14
N ILE A 159 -1.17 -4.23 -4.06
CA ILE A 159 0.17 -4.22 -3.46
C ILE A 159 1.16 -3.43 -4.31
N THR A 160 1.11 -3.58 -5.63
CA THR A 160 1.97 -2.81 -6.56
C THR A 160 1.75 -1.31 -6.40
N LEU A 161 0.49 -0.86 -6.28
CA LEU A 161 0.19 0.55 -5.99
C LEU A 161 0.80 0.97 -4.65
N ALA A 162 0.60 0.19 -3.58
CA ALA A 162 1.17 0.49 -2.27
C ALA A 162 2.72 0.55 -2.29
N LEU A 163 3.37 -0.37 -3.01
CA LEU A 163 4.82 -0.36 -3.19
C LEU A 163 5.30 0.85 -4.00
N SER A 164 4.56 1.28 -5.02
CA SER A 164 4.92 2.47 -5.82
C SER A 164 4.85 3.78 -5.01
N GLU A 165 4.14 3.77 -3.89
CA GLU A 165 4.06 4.88 -2.95
C GLU A 165 5.13 4.84 -1.85
N ILE A 166 5.81 3.71 -1.69
CA ILE A 166 6.97 3.55 -0.80
C ILE A 166 8.25 3.75 -1.61
N PHE A 167 8.40 3.00 -2.70
CA PHE A 167 9.55 3.05 -3.62
C PHE A 167 9.22 4.03 -4.75
N VAL A 168 9.22 5.31 -4.43
CA VAL A 168 8.70 6.34 -5.33
C VAL A 168 9.62 6.57 -6.54
N VAL A 169 9.04 6.44 -7.73
CA VAL A 169 9.54 7.03 -8.97
C VAL A 169 8.42 7.85 -9.56
N SER A 170 8.68 9.11 -9.91
CA SER A 170 7.68 9.97 -10.51
C SER A 170 7.99 10.28 -11.96
N MET A 171 6.96 10.27 -12.81
CA MET A 171 7.05 10.79 -14.17
C MET A 171 7.40 12.28 -14.19
N THR A 172 7.03 13.02 -13.13
CA THR A 172 7.45 14.40 -12.95
C THR A 172 8.94 14.43 -12.66
N GLY A 173 9.73 14.97 -13.59
CA GLY A 173 11.17 15.10 -13.42
C GLY A 173 12.00 13.82 -13.69
N LEU A 174 11.48 12.84 -14.43
CA LEU A 174 12.24 11.66 -14.83
C LEU A 174 13.16 11.96 -16.05
N PRO A 175 14.47 12.21 -15.86
CA PRO A 175 15.38 12.72 -16.89
C PRO A 175 16.01 11.58 -17.70
N ILE A 176 15.22 10.82 -18.46
CA ILE A 176 15.70 9.68 -19.24
C ILE A 176 14.95 9.57 -20.56
N ASN A 177 15.62 9.05 -21.60
CA ASN A 177 14.97 8.73 -22.87
C ASN A 177 14.01 7.56 -22.70
N TRP A 178 13.01 7.46 -23.57
CA TRP A 178 11.95 6.45 -23.46
C TRP A 178 11.27 6.45 -22.10
N ARG A 179 11.14 7.64 -21.50
CA ARG A 179 10.69 7.82 -20.11
C ARG A 179 9.35 7.15 -19.80
N GLY A 180 8.44 7.07 -20.76
CA GLY A 180 7.18 6.34 -20.61
C GLY A 180 7.40 4.83 -20.45
N PHE A 181 8.29 4.25 -21.24
CA PHE A 181 8.67 2.84 -21.15
C PHE A 181 9.47 2.53 -19.88
N VAL A 182 10.31 3.46 -19.45
CA VAL A 182 11.07 3.32 -18.19
C VAL A 182 10.12 3.34 -16.99
N ALA A 183 9.12 4.22 -16.99
CA ALA A 183 8.09 4.26 -15.96
C ALA A 183 7.23 2.98 -15.97
N ALA A 184 6.84 2.48 -17.13
CA ALA A 184 6.11 1.23 -17.31
C ALA A 184 6.91 0.02 -16.81
N ALA A 185 8.17 -0.11 -17.23
CA ALA A 185 9.05 -1.19 -16.78
C ALA A 185 9.32 -1.13 -15.27
N TYR A 186 9.40 0.06 -14.68
CA TYR A 186 9.52 0.22 -13.24
C TYR A 186 8.30 -0.35 -12.49
N MET A 187 7.09 -0.09 -12.96
CA MET A 187 5.89 -0.71 -12.39
C MET A 187 5.89 -2.23 -12.56
N ASP A 188 6.40 -2.74 -13.69
CA ASP A 188 6.57 -4.18 -13.89
C ASP A 188 7.55 -4.82 -12.90
N VAL A 189 8.61 -4.10 -12.47
CA VAL A 189 9.53 -4.53 -11.40
C VAL A 189 8.78 -4.64 -10.06
N LEU A 190 8.00 -3.63 -9.68
CA LEU A 190 7.22 -3.66 -8.44
C LEU A 190 6.17 -4.78 -8.46
N GLU A 191 5.49 -4.95 -9.57
CA GLU A 191 4.45 -5.98 -9.75
C GLU A 191 5.02 -7.40 -9.68
N THR A 192 6.18 -7.63 -10.28
CA THR A 192 6.87 -8.92 -10.25
C THR A 192 7.24 -9.31 -8.82
N ASN A 193 7.69 -8.33 -8.04
CA ASN A 193 8.16 -8.52 -6.67
C ASN A 193 7.08 -8.33 -5.60
N ALA A 194 5.82 -8.06 -5.97
CA ALA A 194 4.74 -7.76 -5.02
C ALA A 194 4.55 -8.87 -3.96
N PHE A 195 4.86 -10.12 -4.30
CA PHE A 195 4.76 -11.30 -3.43
C PHE A 195 6.09 -12.04 -3.25
N GLY A 196 7.21 -11.39 -3.61
CA GLY A 196 8.56 -11.92 -3.45
C GLY A 196 9.17 -11.60 -2.09
N THR A 197 10.50 -11.57 -2.02
CA THR A 197 11.19 -11.13 -0.81
C THR A 197 11.52 -9.64 -0.88
N TYR A 198 11.47 -8.95 0.26
CA TYR A 198 11.87 -7.55 0.37
C TYR A 198 13.31 -7.31 -0.16
N ARG A 199 14.24 -8.25 0.13
CA ARG A 199 15.63 -8.14 -0.34
C ARG A 199 15.73 -8.18 -1.87
N THR A 200 14.95 -9.06 -2.53
CA THR A 200 14.90 -9.12 -3.99
C THR A 200 14.29 -7.85 -4.56
N LEU A 201 13.15 -7.40 -4.02
CA LEU A 201 12.51 -6.14 -4.41
C LEU A 201 13.48 -4.97 -4.31
N LEU A 202 14.19 -4.81 -3.18
CA LEU A 202 15.16 -3.74 -2.96
C LEU A 202 16.27 -3.78 -4.00
N GLY A 203 16.78 -4.97 -4.36
CA GLY A 203 17.81 -5.14 -5.37
C GLY A 203 17.36 -4.78 -6.78
N GLU A 204 16.19 -5.25 -7.18
CA GLU A 204 15.65 -4.96 -8.52
C GLU A 204 15.24 -3.48 -8.67
N VAL A 205 14.67 -2.88 -7.62
CA VAL A 205 14.42 -1.42 -7.57
C VAL A 205 15.72 -0.64 -7.69
N THR A 206 16.77 -1.01 -6.93
CA THR A 206 18.08 -0.35 -6.98
C THR A 206 18.67 -0.34 -8.38
N LEU A 207 18.58 -1.46 -9.09
CA LEU A 207 19.16 -1.60 -10.44
C LEU A 207 18.21 -1.20 -11.57
N SER A 208 16.98 -0.77 -11.27
CA SER A 208 16.04 -0.29 -12.27
C SER A 208 16.53 1.02 -12.90
N PRO A 209 16.52 1.16 -14.24
CA PRO A 209 16.81 2.43 -14.91
C PRO A 209 15.91 3.59 -14.43
N GLY A 210 14.66 3.29 -14.06
CA GLY A 210 13.72 4.28 -13.52
C GLY A 210 14.19 4.88 -12.19
N MET A 211 14.44 4.04 -11.20
CA MET A 211 14.95 4.46 -9.91
C MET A 211 16.35 5.08 -10.02
N GLY A 212 17.26 4.44 -10.79
CA GLY A 212 18.60 4.95 -10.99
C GLY A 212 18.63 6.35 -11.59
N SER A 213 17.68 6.69 -12.48
CA SER A 213 17.60 8.03 -13.07
C SER A 213 16.87 9.02 -12.17
N TYR A 214 15.87 8.58 -11.42
CA TYR A 214 15.07 9.44 -10.54
C TYR A 214 15.87 9.94 -9.33
N LEU A 215 16.75 9.08 -8.78
CA LEU A 215 17.57 9.39 -7.59
C LEU A 215 19.09 9.46 -7.89
N ASN A 216 19.49 9.73 -9.11
CA ASN A 216 20.87 10.02 -9.53
C ASN A 216 21.88 8.87 -9.33
N MET A 217 21.46 7.64 -9.06
CA MET A 217 22.39 6.50 -9.03
C MET A 217 22.96 6.21 -10.41
N ARG A 218 22.15 6.36 -11.45
CA ARG A 218 22.58 6.16 -12.84
C ARG A 218 23.59 7.23 -13.25
N GLY A 219 24.78 6.78 -13.64
CA GLY A 219 25.88 7.67 -14.05
C GLY A 219 26.64 8.33 -12.91
N ASN A 220 26.34 7.96 -11.63
CA ASN A 220 27.11 8.41 -10.49
C ASN A 220 28.57 7.91 -10.60
N LEU A 221 29.54 8.83 -10.48
CA LEU A 221 30.94 8.55 -10.66
C LEU A 221 31.68 8.49 -9.33
N ARG A 222 32.73 7.67 -9.29
CA ARG A 222 33.64 7.62 -8.14
C ARG A 222 34.23 8.99 -7.82
N GLU A 223 34.77 9.12 -6.64
CA GLU A 223 35.54 10.26 -6.17
C GLU A 223 36.74 10.54 -7.09
N ASP A 224 37.08 11.81 -7.24
CA ASP A 224 38.26 12.27 -7.96
C ASP A 224 38.92 13.42 -7.20
N PRO A 225 40.02 13.13 -6.47
CA PRO A 225 40.72 14.14 -5.68
C PRO A 225 41.29 15.30 -6.51
N ALA A 226 41.62 15.06 -7.81
CA ALA A 226 42.18 16.10 -8.68
C ALA A 226 41.15 17.19 -9.01
N THR A 227 39.87 16.83 -9.11
CA THR A 227 38.76 17.76 -9.42
C THR A 227 37.92 18.12 -8.19
N GLY A 228 38.15 17.46 -7.05
CA GLY A 228 37.31 17.61 -5.86
C GLY A 228 35.94 16.91 -5.96
N ARG A 229 35.73 16.09 -7.03
CA ARG A 229 34.45 15.36 -7.17
C ARG A 229 34.27 14.35 -6.06
N VAL A 230 33.06 14.34 -5.50
CA VAL A 230 32.54 13.32 -4.55
C VAL A 230 31.39 12.55 -5.20
N PRO A 231 31.14 11.28 -4.80
CA PRO A 231 29.95 10.55 -5.23
C PRO A 231 28.65 11.26 -4.86
N ASP A 232 27.63 11.19 -5.73
CA ASP A 232 26.28 11.68 -5.42
C ASP A 232 25.66 10.83 -4.31
N GLU A 233 25.10 11.48 -3.29
CA GLU A 233 24.55 10.84 -2.08
C GLU A 233 23.03 10.63 -2.15
N ASN A 234 22.35 11.13 -3.17
CA ASN A 234 20.89 11.17 -3.21
C ASN A 234 20.27 9.77 -3.02
N TYR A 235 20.67 8.80 -3.84
CA TYR A 235 20.15 7.43 -3.69
C TYR A 235 20.54 6.81 -2.34
N SER A 236 21.74 7.09 -1.82
CA SER A 236 22.18 6.58 -0.52
C SER A 236 21.30 7.05 0.62
N ARG A 237 20.89 8.31 0.57
CA ARG A 237 19.99 8.91 1.56
C ARG A 237 18.61 8.31 1.50
N GLU A 238 18.03 8.21 0.29
CA GLU A 238 16.67 7.77 0.13
C GLU A 238 16.49 6.25 0.35
N VAL A 239 17.48 5.43 -0.01
CA VAL A 239 17.41 3.99 0.27
C VAL A 239 17.38 3.70 1.77
N LEU A 240 18.05 4.50 2.59
CA LEU A 240 18.01 4.40 4.05
C LEU A 240 16.72 5.02 4.62
N GLN A 241 16.42 6.25 4.24
CA GLN A 241 15.37 7.06 4.86
C GLN A 241 13.96 6.60 4.48
N LEU A 242 13.70 6.38 3.17
CA LEU A 242 12.36 6.15 2.66
C LEU A 242 12.07 4.68 2.37
N PHE A 243 13.07 3.92 1.95
CA PHE A 243 12.85 2.58 1.43
C PHE A 243 13.15 1.46 2.43
N SER A 244 13.86 1.75 3.54
CA SER A 244 14.31 0.67 4.43
C SER A 244 14.27 0.97 5.93
N LEU A 245 15.09 1.90 6.44
CA LEU A 245 15.30 2.07 7.88
C LEU A 245 14.42 3.16 8.50
N GLY A 246 14.19 4.26 7.77
CA GLY A 246 13.69 5.48 8.38
C GLY A 246 14.78 6.23 9.18
N LEU A 247 14.41 7.37 9.74
CA LEU A 247 15.37 8.27 10.42
C LEU A 247 15.68 7.85 11.87
N THR A 248 14.76 7.18 12.56
CA THR A 248 14.89 6.86 13.99
C THR A 248 14.88 5.36 14.24
N GLU A 249 15.65 4.93 15.26
CA GLU A 249 15.62 3.54 15.71
C GLU A 249 14.24 3.16 16.28
N LEU A 250 13.74 2.02 15.84
CA LEU A 250 12.44 1.48 16.22
C LEU A 250 12.59 0.18 17.02
N ALA A 251 11.69 -0.01 17.98
CA ALA A 251 11.38 -1.32 18.53
C ALA A 251 10.58 -2.15 17.51
N ALA A 252 10.44 -3.45 17.75
CA ALA A 252 9.72 -4.35 16.86
C ALA A 252 8.23 -3.98 16.65
N ASP A 253 7.65 -3.25 17.59
CA ASP A 253 6.27 -2.74 17.57
C ASP A 253 6.12 -1.38 16.86
N GLY A 254 7.21 -0.86 16.27
CA GLY A 254 7.22 0.42 15.56
C GLY A 254 7.23 1.65 16.46
N THR A 255 7.35 1.51 17.77
CA THR A 255 7.60 2.62 18.70
C THR A 255 9.09 2.99 18.69
N LEU A 256 9.42 4.15 19.26
CA LEU A 256 10.82 4.54 19.43
C LEU A 256 11.54 3.54 20.33
N LYS A 257 12.70 3.06 19.90
CA LYS A 257 13.53 2.15 20.69
C LYS A 257 13.93 2.82 22.01
N ASN A 258 13.66 2.14 23.12
CA ASN A 258 13.87 2.66 24.49
C ASN A 258 13.14 4.00 24.78
N GLY A 259 12.10 4.35 24.01
CA GLY A 259 11.33 5.60 24.17
C GLY A 259 12.09 6.87 23.74
N VAL A 260 13.26 6.76 23.14
CA VAL A 260 14.11 7.88 22.74
C VAL A 260 14.30 7.91 21.21
N ALA A 261 14.19 9.10 20.63
CA ALA A 261 14.50 9.30 19.21
C ALA A 261 16.02 9.27 19.01
N THR A 262 16.54 8.14 18.53
CA THR A 262 17.95 7.94 18.17
C THR A 262 18.05 7.78 16.67
N ASP A 263 18.99 8.44 16.03
CA ASP A 263 19.20 8.33 14.60
C ASP A 263 19.63 6.91 14.21
N THR A 264 19.04 6.35 13.14
CA THR A 264 19.41 5.04 12.61
C THR A 264 20.79 5.03 11.94
N TYR A 265 21.21 6.17 11.41
CA TYR A 265 22.50 6.34 10.71
C TYR A 265 22.93 7.80 10.72
N GLY A 266 24.25 8.00 10.57
CA GLY A 266 24.86 9.33 10.40
C GLY A 266 25.32 9.58 8.97
N GLN A 267 25.90 10.76 8.76
CA GLN A 267 26.43 11.21 7.47
C GLN A 267 27.49 10.25 6.91
N ASP A 268 28.34 9.67 7.75
CA ASP A 268 29.38 8.72 7.33
C ASP A 268 28.81 7.48 6.65
N THR A 269 27.66 6.99 7.13
CA THR A 269 26.92 5.89 6.49
C THR A 269 26.44 6.27 5.09
N ILE A 270 25.89 7.48 4.92
CA ILE A 270 25.43 7.98 3.64
C ILE A 270 26.60 8.08 2.65
N THR A 271 27.70 8.70 3.07
CA THR A 271 28.92 8.86 2.26
C THR A 271 29.54 7.50 1.89
N GLY A 272 29.55 6.55 2.85
CA GLY A 272 30.04 5.19 2.63
C GLY A 272 29.23 4.44 1.57
N LEU A 273 27.89 4.52 1.66
CA LEU A 273 26.98 3.92 0.68
C LEU A 273 27.05 4.62 -0.69
N ALA A 274 27.24 5.92 -0.75
CA ALA A 274 27.38 6.65 -2.00
C ALA A 274 28.50 6.06 -2.88
N LYS A 275 29.61 5.64 -2.28
CA LYS A 275 30.71 4.94 -2.98
C LYS A 275 30.29 3.59 -3.54
N VAL A 276 29.39 2.86 -2.85
CA VAL A 276 28.83 1.58 -3.35
C VAL A 276 28.01 1.78 -4.61
N PHE A 277 27.27 2.88 -4.69
CA PHE A 277 26.33 3.17 -5.78
C PHE A 277 26.97 3.88 -6.98
N THR A 278 28.30 4.02 -7.01
CA THR A 278 29.04 4.57 -8.17
C THR A 278 29.24 3.55 -9.29
N GLY A 279 29.31 4.02 -10.53
CA GLY A 279 29.68 3.22 -11.70
C GLY A 279 28.52 2.51 -12.40
N TRP A 280 27.29 2.62 -11.91
CA TRP A 280 26.11 1.96 -12.48
C TRP A 280 25.50 2.82 -13.61
N ASN A 281 25.12 2.19 -14.73
CA ASN A 281 24.50 2.87 -15.85
C ASN A 281 23.56 1.92 -16.63
N ASN A 282 22.76 2.49 -17.54
CA ASN A 282 21.87 1.70 -18.38
C ASN A 282 22.61 0.61 -19.15
N ASN A 283 21.99 -0.55 -19.25
CA ASN A 283 22.43 -1.64 -20.13
C ASN A 283 21.96 -1.37 -21.58
N ALA A 284 22.58 -0.40 -22.23
CA ALA A 284 22.25 0.03 -23.58
C ALA A 284 23.48 0.52 -24.34
N ALA A 285 23.62 0.07 -25.57
CA ALA A 285 24.68 0.57 -26.47
C ALA A 285 24.31 1.95 -27.05
N ASN A 286 23.01 2.22 -27.21
CA ASN A 286 22.47 3.49 -27.67
C ASN A 286 21.04 3.67 -27.09
N ASN A 287 20.47 4.87 -27.21
CA ASN A 287 19.15 5.21 -26.70
C ASN A 287 18.05 5.11 -27.78
N THR A 288 18.23 4.32 -28.82
CA THR A 288 17.28 4.22 -29.94
C THR A 288 16.21 3.14 -29.73
N ASP A 289 16.42 2.23 -28.78
CA ASP A 289 15.54 1.12 -28.45
C ASP A 289 15.04 1.24 -26.99
N PRO A 290 13.72 1.18 -26.71
CA PRO A 290 13.19 1.21 -25.35
C PRO A 290 13.53 -0.03 -24.52
N GLY A 291 14.03 -1.13 -25.11
CA GLY A 291 14.26 -2.41 -24.44
C GLY A 291 15.24 -2.35 -23.28
N TYR A 292 16.08 -1.34 -23.17
CA TYR A 292 16.95 -1.17 -22.00
C TYR A 292 16.15 -0.87 -20.71
N ALA A 293 14.92 -0.36 -20.82
CA ALA A 293 14.08 -0.06 -19.69
C ALA A 293 13.76 -1.29 -18.83
N GLN A 294 13.72 -2.48 -19.44
CA GLN A 294 13.48 -3.77 -18.75
C GLN A 294 14.77 -4.43 -18.25
N ARG A 295 15.93 -3.94 -18.64
CA ARG A 295 17.21 -4.53 -18.25
C ARG A 295 17.76 -3.83 -17.01
N PRO A 296 18.26 -4.56 -15.99
CA PRO A 296 18.94 -3.95 -14.87
C PRO A 296 20.15 -3.13 -15.32
N MET A 297 20.44 -2.05 -14.60
CA MET A 297 21.66 -1.28 -14.80
C MET A 297 22.89 -2.16 -14.65
N VAL A 298 23.96 -1.83 -15.39
CA VAL A 298 25.23 -2.56 -15.41
C VAL A 298 26.35 -1.71 -14.84
N LEU A 299 27.35 -2.39 -14.28
CA LEU A 299 28.51 -1.73 -13.68
C LEU A 299 29.57 -1.43 -14.74
N THR A 300 30.01 -0.17 -14.82
CA THR A 300 31.25 0.25 -15.47
C THR A 300 32.34 0.34 -14.41
N ALA A 301 33.17 -0.69 -14.30
CA ALA A 301 34.17 -0.84 -13.23
C ALA A 301 35.10 0.36 -13.07
N ALA A 302 35.50 1.00 -14.18
CA ALA A 302 36.37 2.20 -14.19
C ALA A 302 35.75 3.40 -13.47
N ASN A 303 34.40 3.45 -13.37
CA ASN A 303 33.63 4.53 -12.73
C ASN A 303 33.25 4.19 -11.29
N HIS A 304 33.52 2.96 -10.82
CA HIS A 304 33.24 2.54 -9.47
C HIS A 304 34.33 2.95 -8.48
N SER A 305 33.92 3.37 -7.28
CA SER A 305 34.86 3.72 -6.20
C SER A 305 35.66 2.51 -5.74
N THR A 306 36.96 2.65 -5.72
CA THR A 306 37.91 1.63 -5.21
C THR A 306 38.29 1.87 -3.75
N SER A 307 37.82 2.95 -3.12
CA SER A 307 38.10 3.28 -1.73
C SER A 307 37.37 2.34 -0.75
N VAL A 308 37.81 2.34 0.50
CA VAL A 308 37.11 1.70 1.61
C VAL A 308 35.71 2.30 1.74
N LYS A 309 34.72 1.45 2.02
CA LYS A 309 33.33 1.85 2.20
C LYS A 309 32.87 1.40 3.60
N GLN A 310 32.34 2.33 4.39
CA GLN A 310 31.87 2.07 5.75
C GLN A 310 30.41 2.52 5.88
N PHE A 311 29.52 1.66 6.36
CA PHE A 311 28.11 1.95 6.56
C PHE A 311 27.47 0.89 7.50
N LEU A 312 26.59 1.32 8.38
CA LEU A 312 25.80 0.45 9.27
C LEU A 312 26.64 -0.61 10.01
N GLY A 313 27.82 -0.23 10.46
CA GLY A 313 28.75 -1.12 11.16
C GLY A 313 29.55 -2.11 10.27
N VAL A 314 29.36 -2.06 8.96
CA VAL A 314 30.08 -2.91 7.97
C VAL A 314 31.20 -2.12 7.31
N THR A 315 32.34 -2.74 7.11
CA THR A 315 33.48 -2.22 6.33
C THR A 315 33.74 -3.11 5.13
N ILE A 316 33.66 -2.52 3.93
CA ILE A 316 34.07 -3.15 2.68
C ILE A 316 35.49 -2.68 2.33
N ALA A 317 36.43 -3.60 2.13
CA ALA A 317 37.83 -3.31 1.83
C ALA A 317 37.99 -2.53 0.53
N ALA A 318 39.06 -1.76 0.42
CA ALA A 318 39.46 -1.11 -0.80
C ALA A 318 39.68 -2.15 -1.93
N GLY A 319 39.32 -1.78 -3.17
CA GLY A 319 39.44 -2.66 -4.33
C GLY A 319 38.39 -3.77 -4.46
N THR A 320 37.45 -3.89 -3.52
CA THR A 320 36.35 -4.86 -3.63
C THR A 320 35.53 -4.58 -4.91
N PRO A 321 35.23 -5.62 -5.73
CA PRO A 321 34.43 -5.47 -6.95
C PRO A 321 33.06 -4.84 -6.64
N GLY A 322 32.59 -3.90 -7.49
CA GLY A 322 31.38 -3.14 -7.23
C GLY A 322 30.11 -3.99 -7.14
N ALA A 323 30.01 -5.09 -7.87
CA ALA A 323 28.89 -6.02 -7.74
C ALA A 323 28.85 -6.68 -6.35
N THR A 324 30.02 -7.10 -5.82
CA THR A 324 30.14 -7.65 -4.47
C THR A 324 29.82 -6.58 -3.42
N ALA A 325 30.31 -5.36 -3.60
CA ALA A 325 30.02 -4.25 -2.71
C ALA A 325 28.51 -3.95 -2.66
N LEU A 326 27.83 -3.96 -3.81
CA LEU A 326 26.37 -3.76 -3.89
C LEU A 326 25.61 -4.87 -3.15
N GLN A 327 25.96 -6.14 -3.39
CA GLN A 327 25.31 -7.26 -2.69
C GLN A 327 25.45 -7.12 -1.16
N THR A 328 26.69 -6.88 -0.68
CA THR A 328 26.94 -6.67 0.75
C THR A 328 26.11 -5.52 1.32
N ALA A 329 26.02 -4.39 0.60
CA ALA A 329 25.24 -3.23 1.07
C ALA A 329 23.73 -3.56 1.16
N LEU A 330 23.16 -4.17 0.13
CA LEU A 330 21.75 -4.52 0.09
C LEU A 330 21.39 -5.60 1.13
N ASP A 331 22.29 -6.56 1.36
CA ASP A 331 22.13 -7.60 2.40
C ASP A 331 22.15 -6.97 3.79
N THR A 332 23.08 -6.05 4.04
CA THR A 332 23.19 -5.29 5.30
C THR A 332 21.93 -4.48 5.58
N ILE A 333 21.46 -3.72 4.58
CA ILE A 333 20.24 -2.90 4.69
C ILE A 333 19.03 -3.81 4.97
N ALA A 334 18.83 -4.88 4.19
CA ALA A 334 17.68 -5.76 4.34
C ALA A 334 17.67 -6.53 5.67
N ALA A 335 18.85 -6.81 6.24
CA ALA A 335 19.00 -7.47 7.52
C ALA A 335 18.76 -6.54 8.72
N HIS A 336 18.79 -5.23 8.53
CA HIS A 336 18.69 -4.26 9.63
C HIS A 336 17.37 -4.42 10.40
N PRO A 337 17.38 -4.36 11.76
CA PRO A 337 16.19 -4.59 12.60
C PRO A 337 15.03 -3.62 12.32
N ASN A 338 15.31 -2.39 11.96
CA ASN A 338 14.29 -1.36 11.68
C ASN A 338 13.42 -1.66 10.46
N VAL A 339 13.89 -2.47 9.50
CA VAL A 339 13.17 -2.67 8.23
C VAL A 339 11.79 -3.30 8.46
N GLY A 340 11.71 -4.31 9.34
CA GLY A 340 10.44 -4.98 9.63
C GLY A 340 9.35 -4.03 10.13
N PRO A 341 9.55 -3.34 11.27
CA PRO A 341 8.56 -2.39 11.79
C PRO A 341 8.32 -1.20 10.86
N PHE A 342 9.34 -0.67 10.19
CA PHE A 342 9.21 0.48 9.30
C PHE A 342 8.37 0.16 8.05
N ILE A 343 8.70 -0.89 7.33
CA ILE A 343 7.95 -1.31 6.12
C ILE A 343 6.60 -1.90 6.48
N GLY A 344 6.53 -2.72 7.55
CA GLY A 344 5.28 -3.30 8.02
C GLY A 344 4.25 -2.25 8.38
N ARG A 345 4.63 -1.21 9.16
CA ARG A 345 3.75 -0.08 9.47
C ARG A 345 3.28 0.66 8.23
N GLN A 346 4.17 0.94 7.28
CA GLN A 346 3.80 1.63 6.04
C GLN A 346 2.81 0.82 5.19
N LEU A 347 2.98 -0.50 5.10
CA LEU A 347 2.03 -1.37 4.38
C LEU A 347 0.67 -1.41 5.08
N ILE A 348 0.63 -1.49 6.42
CA ILE A 348 -0.63 -1.40 7.18
C ILE A 348 -1.34 -0.07 6.89
N GLN A 349 -0.60 1.05 6.91
CA GLN A 349 -1.16 2.37 6.65
C GLN A 349 -1.75 2.50 5.24
N ARG A 350 -1.17 1.86 4.25
CA ARG A 350 -1.69 1.90 2.88
C ARG A 350 -2.88 0.98 2.68
N LEU A 351 -2.93 -0.15 3.37
CA LEU A 351 -3.96 -1.18 3.14
C LEU A 351 -5.13 -1.10 4.11
N VAL A 352 -4.89 -0.79 5.40
CA VAL A 352 -5.86 -1.02 6.47
C VAL A 352 -6.22 0.24 7.26
N ALA A 353 -5.26 0.84 8.00
CA ALA A 353 -5.54 1.92 8.94
C ALA A 353 -4.33 2.85 9.11
N SER A 354 -4.59 4.16 9.28
CA SER A 354 -3.54 5.18 9.45
C SER A 354 -2.76 5.03 10.76
N ASN A 355 -3.40 4.53 11.82
CA ASN A 355 -2.82 4.38 13.16
C ASN A 355 -2.93 2.94 13.66
N PRO A 356 -2.12 2.01 13.13
CA PRO A 356 -2.08 0.65 13.66
C PRO A 356 -1.57 0.64 15.10
N SER A 357 -2.10 -0.25 15.95
CA SER A 357 -1.58 -0.42 17.30
C SER A 357 -0.14 -0.93 17.29
N PRO A 358 0.67 -0.62 18.32
CA PRO A 358 2.00 -1.23 18.46
C PRO A 358 1.97 -2.76 18.41
N ALA A 359 0.96 -3.38 19.00
CA ALA A 359 0.79 -4.83 18.97
C ALA A 359 0.59 -5.38 17.56
N TYR A 360 -0.19 -4.70 16.72
CA TYR A 360 -0.37 -5.07 15.31
C TYR A 360 0.94 -4.96 14.53
N VAL A 361 1.66 -3.84 14.68
CA VAL A 361 2.97 -3.66 14.05
C VAL A 361 3.95 -4.74 14.49
N ALA A 362 3.98 -5.10 15.80
CA ALA A 362 4.83 -6.15 16.33
C ALA A 362 4.56 -7.52 15.68
N ARG A 363 3.29 -7.92 15.53
CA ARG A 363 2.92 -9.18 14.86
C ARG A 363 3.39 -9.21 13.41
N VAL A 364 3.17 -8.14 12.67
CA VAL A 364 3.62 -8.02 11.27
C VAL A 364 5.15 -8.02 11.17
N SER A 365 5.84 -7.32 12.08
CA SER A 365 7.31 -7.29 12.15
C SER A 365 7.90 -8.66 12.45
N ALA A 366 7.26 -9.44 13.31
CA ALA A 366 7.68 -10.83 13.60
C ALA A 366 7.61 -11.72 12.34
N VAL A 367 6.52 -11.61 11.57
CA VAL A 367 6.38 -12.32 10.28
C VAL A 367 7.41 -11.83 9.26
N PHE A 368 7.68 -10.52 9.21
CA PHE A 368 8.75 -9.98 8.37
C PHE A 368 10.13 -10.54 8.76
N ALA A 369 10.41 -10.68 10.05
CA ALA A 369 11.67 -11.25 10.53
C ALA A 369 11.82 -12.74 10.17
N ASN A 370 10.72 -13.49 10.23
CA ASN A 370 10.68 -14.90 9.88
C ASN A 370 9.24 -15.32 9.54
N ASN A 371 9.02 -15.77 8.33
CA ASN A 371 7.71 -16.23 7.84
C ASN A 371 7.25 -17.60 8.41
N GLY A 372 7.97 -18.17 9.37
CA GLY A 372 7.76 -19.52 9.90
C GLY A 372 8.56 -20.62 9.19
N ALA A 373 9.14 -20.33 8.02
CA ALA A 373 10.02 -21.22 7.26
C ALA A 373 11.48 -20.71 7.18
N GLY A 374 11.86 -19.77 8.05
CA GLY A 374 13.22 -19.21 8.09
C GLY A 374 13.50 -18.09 7.07
N VAL A 375 12.51 -17.63 6.32
CA VAL A 375 12.68 -16.59 5.31
C VAL A 375 12.34 -15.21 5.91
N ARG A 376 13.31 -14.28 5.86
CA ARG A 376 13.12 -12.90 6.23
C ARG A 376 12.57 -12.09 5.04
N GLY A 377 11.62 -11.18 5.31
CA GLY A 377 11.10 -10.24 4.32
C GLY A 377 10.22 -10.91 3.26
N ASP A 378 9.62 -12.05 3.52
CA ASP A 378 8.62 -12.68 2.65
C ASP A 378 7.37 -11.79 2.60
N LEU A 379 7.23 -11.01 1.52
CA LEU A 379 6.13 -10.06 1.36
C LEU A 379 4.78 -10.76 1.25
N ARG A 380 4.71 -11.97 0.70
CA ARG A 380 3.47 -12.76 0.68
C ARG A 380 2.99 -13.05 2.11
N ALA A 381 3.88 -13.52 2.97
CA ALA A 381 3.57 -13.80 4.37
C ALA A 381 3.21 -12.51 5.14
N VAL A 382 3.95 -11.43 4.92
CA VAL A 382 3.69 -10.11 5.52
C VAL A 382 2.32 -9.58 5.14
N ILE A 383 1.96 -9.60 3.85
CA ILE A 383 0.65 -9.15 3.35
C ILE A 383 -0.48 -9.99 3.93
N LYS A 384 -0.28 -11.32 3.99
CA LYS A 384 -1.26 -12.23 4.59
C LYS A 384 -1.44 -11.92 6.09
N ALA A 385 -0.36 -11.68 6.83
CA ALA A 385 -0.42 -11.27 8.23
C ALA A 385 -1.14 -9.94 8.42
N ILE A 386 -0.88 -8.94 7.57
CA ILE A 386 -1.58 -7.65 7.61
C ILE A 386 -3.08 -7.84 7.41
N LEU A 387 -3.48 -8.53 6.34
CA LEU A 387 -4.89 -8.60 5.95
C LEU A 387 -5.73 -9.56 6.79
N LEU A 388 -5.11 -10.51 7.50
CA LEU A 388 -5.81 -11.46 8.37
C LEU A 388 -5.73 -11.09 9.85
N ASP A 389 -4.99 -10.05 10.22
CA ASP A 389 -4.88 -9.62 11.61
C ASP A 389 -6.27 -9.25 12.18
N ASP A 390 -6.51 -9.62 13.44
CA ASP A 390 -7.77 -9.34 14.14
C ASP A 390 -8.10 -7.84 14.11
N GLU A 391 -7.09 -6.97 14.19
CA GLU A 391 -7.29 -5.54 14.13
C GLU A 391 -7.78 -5.08 12.76
N ALA A 392 -7.35 -5.73 11.67
CA ALA A 392 -7.85 -5.48 10.32
C ALA A 392 -9.26 -6.07 10.08
N ARG A 393 -9.60 -7.19 10.74
CA ARG A 393 -10.85 -7.93 10.53
C ARG A 393 -11.97 -7.54 11.49
N ARG A 394 -11.61 -6.98 12.67
CA ARG A 394 -12.60 -6.56 13.68
C ARG A 394 -13.66 -5.63 13.06
N ALA A 395 -14.92 -5.85 13.39
CA ALA A 395 -16.01 -5.00 12.95
C ALA A 395 -15.80 -3.53 13.37
N PRO A 396 -16.24 -2.56 12.56
CA PRO A 396 -16.28 -1.16 12.97
C PRO A 396 -17.09 -0.99 14.25
N VAL A 397 -16.59 -0.17 15.17
CA VAL A 397 -17.29 0.18 16.42
C VAL A 397 -17.75 1.62 16.30
N ALA A 398 -19.05 1.86 16.53
CA ALA A 398 -19.58 3.21 16.51
C ALA A 398 -18.90 4.09 17.57
N GLY A 399 -18.44 5.28 17.16
CA GLY A 399 -17.74 6.21 18.04
C GLY A 399 -16.23 5.96 18.20
N ASP A 400 -15.66 4.92 17.59
CA ASP A 400 -14.20 4.75 17.54
C ASP A 400 -13.61 5.77 16.55
N THR A 401 -13.00 6.82 17.08
CA THR A 401 -12.39 7.91 16.31
C THR A 401 -10.90 7.66 15.97
N THR A 402 -10.34 6.53 16.38
CA THR A 402 -8.91 6.21 16.21
C THR A 402 -8.63 5.24 15.07
N ARG A 403 -9.67 4.55 14.60
CA ARG A 403 -9.56 3.52 13.54
C ARG A 403 -9.82 4.08 12.14
N GLY A 404 -9.29 3.32 11.18
CA GLY A 404 -9.52 3.59 9.77
C GLY A 404 -8.47 4.47 9.14
N LYS A 405 -8.72 4.80 7.89
CA LYS A 405 -7.90 5.71 7.09
C LYS A 405 -8.80 6.47 6.09
N LEU A 406 -8.42 7.66 5.74
CA LEU A 406 -9.05 8.33 4.60
C LEU A 406 -8.66 7.58 3.32
N ARG A 407 -9.63 7.15 2.52
CA ARG A 407 -9.31 6.57 1.20
C ARG A 407 -8.68 7.63 0.31
N GLU A 408 -7.51 7.33 -0.22
CA GLU A 408 -6.86 8.22 -1.17
C GLU A 408 -7.66 8.35 -2.48
N PRO A 409 -7.61 9.49 -3.15
CA PRO A 409 -8.45 9.77 -4.31
C PRO A 409 -8.33 8.75 -5.45
N VAL A 410 -7.11 8.27 -5.73
CA VAL A 410 -6.88 7.26 -6.77
C VAL A 410 -7.58 5.94 -6.45
N VAL A 411 -7.55 5.51 -5.17
CA VAL A 411 -8.23 4.29 -4.72
C VAL A 411 -9.74 4.44 -4.80
N ARG A 412 -10.31 5.61 -4.45
CA ARG A 412 -11.76 5.88 -4.58
C ARG A 412 -12.23 5.72 -6.03
N PHE A 413 -11.47 6.26 -6.97
CA PHE A 413 -11.80 6.17 -8.39
C PHE A 413 -11.70 4.73 -8.92
N ILE A 414 -10.62 4.02 -8.59
CA ILE A 414 -10.44 2.62 -9.00
C ILE A 414 -11.53 1.74 -8.37
N GLN A 415 -11.90 2.00 -7.11
CA GLN A 415 -12.98 1.26 -6.44
C GLN A 415 -14.30 1.39 -7.21
N TRP A 416 -14.72 2.61 -7.52
CA TRP A 416 -15.90 2.83 -8.35
C TRP A 416 -15.78 2.11 -9.71
N ALA A 417 -14.64 2.28 -10.38
CA ALA A 417 -14.41 1.72 -11.71
C ALA A 417 -14.52 0.18 -11.72
N ARG A 418 -13.93 -0.49 -10.74
CA ARG A 418 -14.01 -1.96 -10.61
C ARG A 418 -15.38 -2.45 -10.17
N THR A 419 -15.98 -1.77 -9.19
CA THR A 419 -17.29 -2.15 -8.64
C THR A 419 -18.37 -2.12 -9.73
N PHE A 420 -18.32 -1.12 -10.60
CA PHE A 420 -19.31 -0.95 -11.67
C PHE A 420 -18.77 -1.31 -13.05
N GLY A 421 -17.84 -2.25 -13.11
CA GLY A 421 -17.40 -2.88 -14.35
C GLY A 421 -16.94 -1.91 -15.43
N LEU A 422 -16.22 -0.82 -15.07
CA LEU A 422 -15.74 0.15 -16.05
C LEU A 422 -14.94 -0.57 -17.15
N ALA A 423 -15.38 -0.44 -18.38
CA ALA A 423 -14.77 -1.06 -19.55
C ALA A 423 -14.28 -0.03 -20.55
N SER A 424 -13.20 -0.36 -21.26
CA SER A 424 -12.67 0.41 -22.39
C SER A 424 -13.04 -0.31 -23.69
N PRO A 425 -14.02 0.16 -24.45
CA PRO A 425 -14.43 -0.48 -25.70
C PRO A 425 -13.33 -0.55 -26.76
N THR A 426 -12.40 0.42 -26.74
CA THR A 426 -11.25 0.44 -27.66
C THR A 426 -10.04 -0.31 -27.10
N GLY A 427 -10.06 -0.67 -25.83
CA GLY A 427 -8.92 -1.24 -25.11
C GLY A 427 -7.78 -0.24 -24.88
N GLN A 428 -8.01 1.07 -25.09
CA GLN A 428 -6.99 2.11 -24.94
C GLN A 428 -6.89 2.69 -23.53
N TRP A 429 -7.98 2.65 -22.75
CA TRP A 429 -8.00 3.17 -21.37
C TRP A 429 -7.58 4.65 -21.28
N ASN A 430 -8.12 5.50 -22.15
CA ASN A 430 -7.79 6.93 -22.28
C ASN A 430 -8.37 7.76 -21.11
N ILE A 431 -7.96 7.45 -19.88
CA ILE A 431 -8.33 8.21 -18.68
C ILE A 431 -7.36 9.39 -18.49
N GLY A 432 -6.08 9.18 -18.79
CA GLY A 432 -5.04 10.20 -18.75
C GLY A 432 -4.60 10.58 -17.33
N ASN A 433 -3.96 11.74 -17.25
CA ASN A 433 -3.53 12.33 -15.97
C ASN A 433 -4.72 12.96 -15.23
N VAL A 434 -4.94 12.54 -13.99
CA VAL A 434 -6.02 13.02 -13.13
C VAL A 434 -5.51 13.74 -11.87
N SER A 435 -4.27 14.22 -11.88
CA SER A 435 -3.64 14.88 -10.72
C SER A 435 -4.01 16.34 -10.52
N ASP A 436 -4.84 16.94 -11.38
CA ASP A 436 -5.34 18.29 -11.15
C ASP A 436 -6.26 18.31 -9.90
N PRO A 437 -5.95 19.14 -8.88
CA PRO A 437 -6.68 19.13 -7.62
C PRO A 437 -8.06 19.79 -7.69
N SER A 438 -8.29 20.67 -8.65
CA SER A 438 -9.52 21.47 -8.75
C SER A 438 -10.58 20.83 -9.66
N THR A 439 -10.14 20.08 -10.67
CA THR A 439 -11.02 19.52 -11.71
C THR A 439 -11.00 18.00 -11.80
N ARG A 440 -10.11 17.34 -11.05
CA ARG A 440 -9.90 15.90 -11.09
C ARG A 440 -9.69 15.34 -9.66
N LEU A 441 -8.81 14.34 -9.51
CA LEU A 441 -8.55 13.67 -8.23
C LEU A 441 -7.56 14.40 -7.30
N GLY A 442 -6.69 15.26 -7.83
CA GLY A 442 -5.53 15.76 -7.09
C GLY A 442 -4.42 14.72 -6.90
N GLN A 443 -4.57 13.52 -7.47
CA GLN A 443 -3.64 12.40 -7.39
C GLN A 443 -3.71 11.57 -8.68
N SER A 444 -2.57 11.08 -9.17
CA SER A 444 -2.52 10.15 -10.30
C SER A 444 -1.33 9.20 -10.16
N PRO A 445 -1.43 7.91 -10.57
CA PRO A 445 -0.34 6.96 -10.43
C PRO A 445 0.96 7.49 -11.07
N LEU A 446 2.11 7.31 -10.40
CA LEU A 446 3.44 7.77 -10.82
C LEU A 446 3.56 9.27 -11.13
N ARG A 447 2.70 10.12 -10.58
CA ARG A 447 2.74 11.59 -10.80
C ARG A 447 2.91 12.37 -9.51
N SER A 448 3.54 11.74 -8.50
CA SER A 448 3.84 12.41 -7.23
C SER A 448 4.72 13.65 -7.44
N PRO A 449 4.53 14.71 -6.62
CA PRO A 449 5.31 15.94 -6.74
C PRO A 449 6.76 15.79 -6.28
N SER A 450 7.06 14.77 -5.46
CA SER A 450 8.40 14.53 -4.92
C SER A 450 8.60 13.06 -4.54
N VAL A 451 9.81 12.72 -4.07
CA VAL A 451 10.17 11.39 -3.53
C VAL A 451 9.36 11.02 -2.28
N PHE A 452 8.73 11.99 -1.62
CA PHE A 452 7.83 11.76 -0.47
C PHE A 452 6.41 11.34 -0.89
N ASN A 453 6.18 10.97 -2.12
CA ASN A 453 4.87 10.69 -2.69
C ASN A 453 3.94 11.94 -2.66
N PHE A 454 2.63 11.73 -2.70
CA PHE A 454 1.62 12.79 -2.53
C PHE A 454 1.41 13.18 -1.07
N PHE A 455 1.69 12.26 -0.14
CA PHE A 455 1.55 12.45 1.30
C PHE A 455 2.55 11.60 2.07
N ARG A 456 2.98 12.12 3.24
CA ARG A 456 3.94 11.44 4.11
C ARG A 456 3.24 10.50 5.10
N PRO A 457 3.79 9.30 5.38
CA PRO A 457 3.18 8.33 6.32
C PRO A 457 2.96 8.87 7.74
N GLY A 458 3.81 9.80 8.19
CA GLY A 458 3.72 10.43 9.50
C GLY A 458 3.01 11.78 9.52
N TYR A 459 2.25 12.16 8.47
CA TYR A 459 1.56 13.44 8.47
C TYR A 459 0.45 13.49 9.51
N VAL A 460 0.48 14.52 10.36
CA VAL A 460 -0.54 14.84 11.35
C VAL A 460 -1.16 16.17 10.95
N PRO A 461 -2.50 16.26 10.70
CA PRO A 461 -3.13 17.49 10.27
C PRO A 461 -3.08 18.57 11.36
N PRO A 462 -2.44 19.73 11.12
CA PRO A 462 -2.36 20.78 12.13
C PRO A 462 -3.75 21.40 12.39
N ASN A 463 -3.94 21.95 13.58
CA ASN A 463 -5.17 22.65 13.97
C ASN A 463 -6.46 21.82 13.80
N SER A 464 -6.39 20.52 14.03
CA SER A 464 -7.49 19.58 13.89
C SER A 464 -7.66 18.71 15.14
N ALA A 465 -8.80 18.04 15.27
CA ALA A 465 -9.00 17.04 16.34
C ALA A 465 -7.98 15.89 16.24
N LEU A 466 -7.61 15.46 15.02
CA LEU A 466 -6.56 14.47 14.82
C LEU A 466 -5.19 15.00 15.27
N GLY A 467 -4.90 16.29 15.03
CA GLY A 467 -3.69 16.94 15.51
C GLY A 467 -3.60 17.01 17.03
N THR A 468 -4.72 17.32 17.70
CA THR A 468 -4.80 17.33 19.18
C THR A 468 -4.52 15.93 19.77
N LEU A 469 -4.95 14.88 19.11
CA LEU A 469 -4.73 13.49 19.51
C LEU A 469 -3.39 12.92 18.99
N ASN A 470 -2.58 13.71 18.28
CA ASN A 470 -1.34 13.29 17.62
C ASN A 470 -1.52 12.04 16.73
N LEU A 471 -2.64 11.96 16.01
CA LEU A 471 -2.96 10.85 15.12
C LEU A 471 -2.48 11.14 13.70
N ASN A 472 -1.80 10.17 13.10
CA ASN A 472 -1.42 10.24 11.68
C ASN A 472 -2.67 10.20 10.79
N ALA A 473 -2.68 11.03 9.77
CA ALA A 473 -3.70 11.02 8.74
C ALA A 473 -3.06 11.40 7.39
N PRO A 474 -2.26 10.50 6.79
CA PRO A 474 -1.41 10.77 5.64
C PRO A 474 -2.17 11.43 4.48
N GLU A 475 -3.31 10.90 4.10
CA GLU A 475 -4.09 11.33 2.94
C GLU A 475 -4.72 12.72 3.12
N PHE A 476 -4.81 13.23 4.37
CA PHE A 476 -5.24 14.60 4.62
C PHE A 476 -4.23 15.64 4.13
N GLN A 477 -2.98 15.28 3.86
CA GLN A 477 -1.98 16.21 3.33
C GLN A 477 -2.37 16.73 1.94
N ILE A 478 -3.15 15.97 1.17
CA ILE A 478 -3.68 16.40 -0.14
C ILE A 478 -5.19 16.68 -0.11
N THR A 479 -5.77 16.81 1.08
CA THR A 479 -7.20 17.09 1.26
C THR A 479 -7.38 18.54 1.70
N ASN A 480 -7.93 19.34 0.83
CA ASN A 480 -8.24 20.76 1.03
C ASN A 480 -9.53 21.12 0.28
N GLU A 481 -9.96 22.38 0.39
CA GLU A 481 -11.21 22.85 -0.22
C GLU A 481 -11.29 22.54 -1.71
N SER A 482 -10.21 22.78 -2.46
CA SER A 482 -10.17 22.53 -3.90
C SER A 482 -10.33 21.05 -4.23
N THR A 483 -9.61 20.17 -3.52
CA THR A 483 -9.66 18.71 -3.78
C THR A 483 -11.00 18.09 -3.35
N VAL A 484 -11.65 18.60 -2.29
CA VAL A 484 -12.96 18.13 -1.86
C VAL A 484 -14.04 18.50 -2.88
N VAL A 485 -14.03 19.74 -3.36
CA VAL A 485 -14.97 20.20 -4.41
C VAL A 485 -14.65 19.50 -5.74
N GLY A 486 -13.37 19.40 -6.09
CA GLY A 486 -12.91 18.70 -7.29
C GLY A 486 -13.36 17.24 -7.31
N TRP A 487 -13.25 16.53 -6.18
CA TRP A 487 -13.76 15.16 -6.04
C TRP A 487 -15.27 15.08 -6.31
N ALA A 488 -16.08 15.91 -5.63
CA ALA A 488 -17.53 15.85 -5.76
C ALA A 488 -17.98 16.11 -7.20
N ASN A 489 -17.43 17.15 -7.84
CA ASN A 489 -17.80 17.53 -9.21
C ASN A 489 -17.33 16.48 -10.23
N TRP A 490 -16.11 15.97 -10.06
CA TRP A 490 -15.60 14.96 -11.00
C TRP A 490 -16.28 13.61 -10.80
N ALA A 491 -16.63 13.24 -9.55
CA ALA A 491 -17.42 12.04 -9.26
C ALA A 491 -18.78 12.08 -9.97
N GLN A 492 -19.48 13.21 -9.93
CA GLN A 492 -20.71 13.39 -10.70
C GLN A 492 -20.49 13.12 -12.20
N THR A 493 -19.41 13.64 -12.76
CA THR A 493 -19.08 13.50 -14.18
C THR A 493 -18.79 12.04 -14.54
N PHE A 494 -17.89 11.37 -13.82
CA PHE A 494 -17.51 10.01 -14.18
C PHE A 494 -18.61 8.99 -13.91
N VAL A 495 -19.44 9.19 -12.88
CA VAL A 495 -20.60 8.33 -12.61
C VAL A 495 -21.61 8.41 -13.75
N GLN A 496 -21.84 9.59 -14.32
CA GLN A 496 -22.80 9.76 -15.41
C GLN A 496 -22.26 9.31 -16.78
N SER A 497 -21.00 9.57 -17.06
CA SER A 497 -20.46 9.52 -18.42
C SER A 497 -19.26 8.60 -18.61
N GLY A 498 -18.69 8.05 -17.51
CA GLY A 498 -17.37 7.44 -17.57
C GLY A 498 -16.26 8.49 -17.74
N VAL A 499 -15.07 8.06 -18.15
CA VAL A 499 -13.92 8.93 -18.42
C VAL A 499 -13.34 8.59 -19.79
N GLY A 500 -13.15 9.58 -20.66
CA GLY A 500 -12.71 9.32 -22.03
C GLY A 500 -13.69 8.39 -22.76
N GLU A 501 -13.16 7.30 -23.33
CA GLU A 501 -13.99 6.28 -23.98
C GLU A 501 -14.53 5.21 -23.02
N THR A 502 -14.09 5.21 -21.75
CA THR A 502 -14.51 4.15 -20.80
C THR A 502 -15.94 4.36 -20.32
N ARG A 503 -16.67 3.27 -20.12
CA ARG A 503 -18.07 3.29 -19.69
C ARG A 503 -18.29 2.30 -18.54
N PRO A 504 -19.01 2.72 -17.46
CA PRO A 504 -19.45 1.82 -16.40
C PRO A 504 -20.66 1.00 -16.85
N ASP A 505 -20.86 -0.15 -16.22
CA ASP A 505 -22.07 -0.99 -16.34
C ASP A 505 -22.88 -0.89 -15.04
N TYR A 506 -24.08 -0.35 -15.15
CA TYR A 506 -25.02 -0.21 -14.03
C TYR A 506 -26.26 -1.11 -14.21
N THR A 507 -26.16 -2.17 -14.99
CA THR A 507 -27.32 -3.05 -15.29
C THR A 507 -27.97 -3.59 -14.00
N ALA A 508 -27.17 -4.01 -13.01
CA ALA A 508 -27.68 -4.53 -11.74
C ALA A 508 -28.36 -3.45 -10.90
N GLU A 509 -27.81 -2.22 -10.87
CA GLU A 509 -28.36 -1.08 -10.14
C GLU A 509 -29.64 -0.54 -10.81
N LEU A 510 -29.69 -0.55 -12.15
CA LEU A 510 -30.88 -0.16 -12.89
C LEU A 510 -32.08 -1.10 -12.62
N ALA A 511 -31.85 -2.37 -12.37
CA ALA A 511 -32.88 -3.33 -11.98
C ALA A 511 -33.54 -2.96 -10.62
N LEU A 512 -32.81 -2.25 -9.75
CA LEU A 512 -33.30 -1.78 -8.44
C LEU A 512 -33.80 -0.33 -8.48
N ALA A 513 -33.74 0.36 -9.61
CA ALA A 513 -33.99 1.80 -9.69
C ALA A 513 -35.43 2.21 -9.30
N THR A 514 -36.40 1.30 -9.29
CA THR A 514 -37.78 1.56 -8.81
C THR A 514 -37.89 1.56 -7.28
N ASP A 515 -36.98 0.88 -6.58
CA ASP A 515 -36.87 0.87 -5.11
C ASP A 515 -35.61 1.62 -4.68
N ALA A 516 -35.78 2.88 -4.29
CA ALA A 516 -34.68 3.75 -3.89
C ALA A 516 -33.94 3.22 -2.65
N THR A 517 -34.64 2.57 -1.72
CA THR A 517 -34.06 2.03 -0.49
C THR A 517 -33.17 0.83 -0.78
N ALA A 518 -33.65 -0.12 -1.57
CA ALA A 518 -32.87 -1.28 -2.00
C ALA A 518 -31.64 -0.87 -2.83
N LEU A 519 -31.79 0.11 -3.74
CA LEU A 519 -30.71 0.65 -4.55
C LEU A 519 -29.60 1.26 -3.67
N VAL A 520 -29.94 2.14 -2.74
CA VAL A 520 -28.97 2.81 -1.86
C VAL A 520 -28.27 1.80 -0.95
N LYS A 521 -29.00 0.83 -0.41
CA LYS A 521 -28.43 -0.24 0.42
C LYS A 521 -27.42 -1.10 -0.37
N ARG A 522 -27.74 -1.45 -1.62
CA ARG A 522 -26.81 -2.17 -2.49
C ARG A 522 -25.54 -1.37 -2.73
N VAL A 523 -25.67 -0.09 -3.09
CA VAL A 523 -24.51 0.79 -3.34
C VAL A 523 -23.66 0.96 -2.07
N SER A 524 -24.28 1.09 -0.89
CA SER A 524 -23.60 1.10 0.41
C SER A 524 -22.80 -0.17 0.64
N LEU A 525 -23.39 -1.35 0.43
CA LEU A 525 -22.69 -2.62 0.58
C LEU A 525 -21.45 -2.71 -0.32
N LEU A 526 -21.58 -2.38 -1.59
CA LEU A 526 -20.50 -2.54 -2.57
C LEU A 526 -19.35 -1.54 -2.38
N LEU A 527 -19.64 -0.28 -2.03
CA LEU A 527 -18.65 0.79 -1.93
C LEU A 527 -18.08 0.95 -0.52
N SER A 528 -18.91 0.83 0.52
CA SER A 528 -18.49 1.09 1.90
C SER A 528 -18.42 -0.17 2.79
N GLY A 529 -18.86 -1.34 2.32
CA GLY A 529 -18.98 -2.52 3.18
C GLY A 529 -20.11 -2.36 4.22
N ASP A 530 -21.17 -1.66 3.83
CA ASP A 530 -22.38 -1.39 4.64
C ASP A 530 -22.09 -0.59 5.93
N THR A 531 -21.13 0.34 5.86
CA THR A 531 -20.74 1.19 7.01
C THR A 531 -21.54 2.49 7.11
N LEU A 532 -22.41 2.81 6.15
CA LEU A 532 -23.26 3.99 6.22
C LEU A 532 -24.24 3.88 7.41
N SER A 533 -24.36 4.97 8.16
CA SER A 533 -25.32 5.04 9.26
C SER A 533 -26.77 4.95 8.77
N ALA A 534 -27.69 4.49 9.62
CA ALA A 534 -29.11 4.45 9.28
C ALA A 534 -29.66 5.83 8.88
N ALA A 535 -29.15 6.91 9.51
CA ALA A 535 -29.53 8.29 9.18
C ALA A 535 -29.04 8.69 7.79
N THR A 536 -27.78 8.37 7.45
CA THR A 536 -27.20 8.64 6.11
C THR A 536 -27.96 7.85 5.05
N LEU A 537 -28.23 6.56 5.27
CA LEU A 537 -29.02 5.73 4.35
C LEU A 537 -30.42 6.30 4.11
N ALA A 538 -31.12 6.74 5.17
CA ALA A 538 -32.45 7.35 5.06
C ALA A 538 -32.41 8.68 4.28
N THR A 539 -31.43 9.52 4.56
CA THR A 539 -31.26 10.81 3.88
C THR A 539 -31.02 10.61 2.38
N ILE A 540 -30.10 9.72 2.01
CA ILE A 540 -29.81 9.41 0.60
C ILE A 540 -31.02 8.73 -0.05
N GLY A 541 -31.67 7.79 0.65
CA GLY A 541 -32.87 7.10 0.16
C GLY A 541 -34.01 8.09 -0.16
N THR A 542 -34.24 9.10 0.68
CA THR A 542 -35.21 10.17 0.45
C THR A 542 -34.85 11.00 -0.78
N ALA A 543 -33.59 11.43 -0.88
CA ALA A 543 -33.11 12.22 -2.03
C ALA A 543 -33.24 11.44 -3.36
N VAL A 544 -32.81 10.17 -3.38
CA VAL A 544 -32.92 9.29 -4.56
C VAL A 544 -34.41 9.00 -4.88
N GLY A 545 -35.24 8.79 -3.84
CA GLY A 545 -36.67 8.54 -4.00
C GLY A 545 -37.46 9.71 -4.60
N SER A 546 -37.02 10.96 -4.40
CA SER A 546 -37.63 12.15 -4.97
C SER A 546 -37.50 12.24 -6.50
N ILE A 547 -36.54 11.52 -7.10
CA ILE A 547 -36.37 11.44 -8.54
C ILE A 547 -37.39 10.44 -9.12
N SER A 548 -38.16 10.83 -10.13
CA SER A 548 -39.13 9.93 -10.77
C SER A 548 -38.44 8.75 -11.45
N ALA A 549 -38.95 7.53 -11.24
CA ALA A 549 -38.46 6.29 -11.88
C ALA A 549 -39.42 5.78 -12.98
N THR A 550 -40.35 6.61 -13.47
CA THR A 550 -41.33 6.19 -14.48
C THR A 550 -40.74 6.04 -15.88
N THR A 551 -39.61 6.66 -16.13
CA THR A 551 -38.89 6.60 -17.41
C THR A 551 -37.50 5.99 -17.22
N ASP A 552 -36.91 5.48 -18.31
CA ASP A 552 -35.52 4.97 -18.27
C ASP A 552 -34.49 6.04 -17.94
N ALA A 553 -34.73 7.28 -18.35
CA ALA A 553 -33.90 8.42 -17.96
C ALA A 553 -34.01 8.68 -16.44
N GLY A 554 -35.20 8.63 -15.88
CA GLY A 554 -35.44 8.77 -14.45
C GLY A 554 -34.79 7.65 -13.63
N LYS A 555 -34.90 6.39 -14.10
CA LYS A 555 -34.19 5.25 -13.47
C LYS A 555 -32.68 5.45 -13.46
N ARG A 556 -32.08 5.86 -14.61
CA ARG A 556 -30.64 6.18 -14.68
C ARG A 556 -30.25 7.29 -13.72
N ASN A 557 -31.04 8.36 -13.64
CA ASN A 557 -30.78 9.47 -12.74
C ASN A 557 -30.81 9.03 -11.26
N ARG A 558 -31.70 8.10 -10.87
CA ARG A 558 -31.68 7.48 -9.52
C ARG A 558 -30.37 6.73 -9.25
N VAL A 559 -29.93 5.92 -10.21
CA VAL A 559 -28.67 5.17 -10.07
C VAL A 559 -27.48 6.14 -9.93
N TYR A 560 -27.40 7.15 -10.78
CA TYR A 560 -26.34 8.17 -10.71
C TYR A 560 -26.36 8.91 -9.37
N ALA A 561 -27.53 9.33 -8.91
CA ALA A 561 -27.67 10.01 -7.63
C ALA A 561 -27.28 9.12 -6.44
N ALA A 562 -27.71 7.85 -6.42
CA ALA A 562 -27.37 6.91 -5.36
C ALA A 562 -25.86 6.71 -5.26
N ILE A 563 -25.19 6.43 -6.39
CA ILE A 563 -23.74 6.19 -6.42
C ILE A 563 -22.99 7.48 -6.03
N HIS A 564 -23.34 8.62 -6.64
CA HIS A 564 -22.67 9.89 -6.38
C HIS A 564 -22.78 10.32 -4.91
N LEU A 565 -23.99 10.25 -4.33
CA LEU A 565 -24.21 10.64 -2.95
C LEU A 565 -23.44 9.73 -1.98
N VAL A 566 -23.43 8.41 -2.21
CA VAL A 566 -22.62 7.49 -1.39
C VAL A 566 -21.13 7.83 -1.49
N LEU A 567 -20.59 8.07 -2.70
CA LEU A 567 -19.19 8.45 -2.92
C LEU A 567 -18.78 9.75 -2.20
N CYS A 568 -19.74 10.60 -1.83
CA CYS A 568 -19.50 11.85 -1.13
C CYS A 568 -19.72 11.78 0.39
N THR A 569 -20.13 10.62 0.93
CA THR A 569 -20.34 10.49 2.39
C THR A 569 -19.02 10.34 3.15
N PRO A 570 -18.92 10.90 4.37
CA PRO A 570 -17.78 10.64 5.25
C PRO A 570 -17.54 9.16 5.53
N GLU A 571 -18.62 8.38 5.72
CA GLU A 571 -18.56 6.94 5.98
C GLU A 571 -18.00 6.13 4.80
N TYR A 572 -18.16 6.63 3.56
CA TYR A 572 -17.47 6.07 2.41
C TYR A 572 -16.02 6.55 2.32
N LEU A 573 -15.79 7.85 2.54
CA LEU A 573 -14.44 8.44 2.39
C LEU A 573 -13.45 7.84 3.40
N VAL A 574 -13.91 7.43 4.58
CA VAL A 574 -13.09 6.76 5.60
C VAL A 574 -13.27 5.24 5.48
N GLN A 575 -12.17 4.55 5.18
CA GLN A 575 -12.09 3.09 5.23
C GLN A 575 -11.95 2.64 6.69
N VAL A 576 -12.72 1.67 7.13
CA VAL A 576 -12.67 1.07 8.48
C VAL A 576 -12.55 -0.45 8.41
#